data_40552588b225c43dcde4a11bc9ccc96f
#
_entry.id   40552588b225c43dcde4a11bc9ccc96f
#
_cell.length_a   1.000
_cell.length_b   1.000
_cell.length_c   1.000
_cell.angle_alpha   90.00
_cell.angle_beta   90.00
_cell.angle_gamma   90.00
#
_symmetry.space_group_name_H-M   'P 1'
#
loop_
_entity.id
_entity.type
_entity.pdbx_description
1 polymer ?
#
loop_
_entity_poly.entity_id
_entity_poly.type
_entity_poly.pdbx_seq_one_letter_code
_entity_poly.pdbx_strand_id
1 'polypeptide(L)'
;KVVSSDENVKGIIFQRNFGKAAGLAAGWQAAQGDLIVQMDADLQDDPEEIPEMYNLIINKNLDILSGWKKKRFDPFLTKNLPSKIFNLCARLTSGIKLNDFNCGLKGYKNEVVKNINVYGEMHRYIPILASNEGYNKIEEKVIKHRPRKYGQTKFGMSRFSHGFLDLVTIWFLSRFGKRPMHFFGAIGALMLIIGFMFALYLGIDKIYLNPEGRLITEKPEFFISLTTMILGSQFFVA
;
A
#
# COMPACT_ATOMS: atom_id res chain seq x y z
N LYS A 1 5.39 -4.24 -34.15
CA LYS A 1 5.22 -3.35 -35.30
C LYS A 1 5.49 -1.89 -34.91
N VAL A 2 4.88 -1.31 -33.86
CA VAL A 2 5.10 0.10 -33.50
C VAL A 2 6.55 0.33 -33.09
N VAL A 3 7.13 -0.52 -32.21
CA VAL A 3 8.54 -0.43 -31.79
C VAL A 3 9.53 -0.53 -32.96
N SER A 4 9.14 -1.20 -34.05
CA SER A 4 10.01 -1.33 -35.25
C SER A 4 9.91 -0.12 -36.18
N SER A 5 8.91 0.75 -36.02
CA SER A 5 8.65 1.88 -36.89
C SER A 5 8.98 3.25 -36.28
N ASP A 6 9.25 3.31 -35.00
CA ASP A 6 9.56 4.57 -34.28
C ASP A 6 10.68 4.35 -33.26
N GLU A 7 11.79 5.02 -33.44
CA GLU A 7 12.98 4.92 -32.58
C GLU A 7 12.74 5.43 -31.14
N ASN A 8 11.74 6.28 -30.95
CA ASN A 8 11.36 6.81 -29.65
C ASN A 8 10.49 5.80 -28.87
N VAL A 9 9.96 4.78 -29.51
CA VAL A 9 9.13 3.76 -28.87
C VAL A 9 9.99 2.56 -28.49
N LYS A 10 10.09 2.28 -27.20
CA LYS A 10 10.81 1.13 -26.64
C LYS A 10 9.81 0.13 -26.05
N GLY A 11 10.08 -1.16 -26.24
CA GLY A 11 9.28 -2.25 -25.68
C GLY A 11 10.07 -3.06 -24.68
N ILE A 12 9.46 -3.37 -23.53
CA ILE A 12 10.02 -4.29 -22.53
C ILE A 12 9.14 -5.54 -22.51
N ILE A 13 9.74 -6.70 -22.77
CA ILE A 13 9.04 -7.99 -22.83
C ILE A 13 9.38 -8.79 -21.60
N PHE A 14 8.37 -9.20 -20.85
CA PHE A 14 8.53 -10.11 -19.72
C PHE A 14 8.31 -11.55 -20.17
N GLN A 15 9.04 -12.49 -19.59
CA GLN A 15 8.86 -13.91 -19.87
C GLN A 15 7.52 -14.47 -19.35
N ARG A 16 6.95 -13.81 -18.31
CA ARG A 16 5.62 -14.11 -17.78
C ARG A 16 4.98 -12.84 -17.22
N ASN A 17 3.71 -12.88 -16.85
CA ASN A 17 3.05 -11.78 -16.16
C ASN A 17 3.56 -11.68 -14.71
N PHE A 18 4.31 -10.63 -14.39
CA PHE A 18 4.79 -10.29 -13.05
C PHE A 18 3.92 -9.24 -12.33
N GLY A 19 2.80 -8.86 -12.93
CA GLY A 19 1.90 -7.83 -12.39
C GLY A 19 2.27 -6.40 -12.76
N LYS A 20 1.38 -5.47 -12.37
CA LYS A 20 1.48 -4.05 -12.76
C LYS A 20 2.71 -3.36 -12.15
N ALA A 21 3.00 -3.64 -10.88
CA ALA A 21 4.13 -3.02 -10.17
C ALA A 21 5.47 -3.32 -10.85
N ALA A 22 5.70 -4.58 -11.23
CA ALA A 22 6.92 -4.96 -11.95
C ALA A 22 7.03 -4.27 -13.32
N GLY A 23 5.90 -4.15 -14.03
CA GLY A 23 5.85 -3.41 -15.30
C GLY A 23 6.21 -1.93 -15.12
N LEU A 24 5.71 -1.28 -14.08
CA LEU A 24 6.05 0.09 -13.74
C LEU A 24 7.54 0.24 -13.36
N ALA A 25 8.05 -0.61 -12.48
CA ALA A 25 9.44 -0.58 -12.05
C ALA A 25 10.40 -0.71 -13.26
N ALA A 26 10.15 -1.67 -14.16
CA ALA A 26 10.96 -1.84 -15.36
C ALA A 26 10.87 -0.63 -16.31
N GLY A 27 9.67 -0.08 -16.51
CA GLY A 27 9.47 1.12 -17.34
C GLY A 27 10.19 2.33 -16.74
N TRP A 28 10.10 2.54 -15.44
CA TRP A 28 10.80 3.63 -14.74
C TRP A 28 12.32 3.50 -14.79
N GLN A 29 12.85 2.28 -14.67
CA GLN A 29 14.29 2.04 -14.81
C GLN A 29 14.79 2.38 -16.22
N ALA A 30 14.01 2.05 -17.26
CA ALA A 30 14.35 2.33 -18.64
C ALA A 30 14.13 3.80 -19.04
N ALA A 31 13.29 4.54 -18.33
CA ALA A 31 12.99 5.93 -18.63
C ALA A 31 14.16 6.85 -18.35
N GLN A 32 14.42 7.82 -19.27
CA GLN A 32 15.56 8.73 -19.23
C GLN A 32 15.16 10.21 -19.15
N GLY A 33 13.87 10.55 -19.34
CA GLY A 33 13.38 11.92 -19.27
C GLY A 33 13.41 12.49 -17.85
N ASP A 34 13.47 13.80 -17.71
CA ASP A 34 13.43 14.50 -16.41
C ASP A 34 12.08 14.34 -15.71
N LEU A 35 11.01 14.26 -16.51
CA LEU A 35 9.67 13.93 -16.06
C LEU A 35 9.19 12.62 -16.68
N ILE A 36 8.56 11.81 -15.87
CA ILE A 36 8.03 10.51 -16.28
C ILE A 36 6.52 10.55 -16.09
N VAL A 37 5.77 10.26 -17.16
CA VAL A 37 4.32 10.13 -17.10
C VAL A 37 3.94 8.66 -17.25
N GLN A 38 3.21 8.16 -16.28
CA GLN A 38 2.62 6.83 -16.29
C GLN A 38 1.18 6.92 -16.79
N MET A 39 0.78 6.02 -17.66
CA MET A 39 -0.59 5.92 -18.17
C MET A 39 -0.97 4.45 -18.39
N ASP A 40 -2.23 4.10 -18.13
CA ASP A 40 -2.76 2.77 -18.43
C ASP A 40 -3.07 2.63 -19.92
N ALA A 41 -2.75 1.46 -20.51
CA ALA A 41 -2.92 1.19 -21.94
C ALA A 41 -4.34 0.73 -22.34
N ASP A 42 -5.35 0.98 -21.50
CA ASP A 42 -6.73 0.55 -21.74
C ASP A 42 -7.60 1.63 -22.42
N LEU A 43 -6.98 2.71 -22.89
CA LEU A 43 -7.58 3.84 -23.61
C LEU A 43 -8.64 4.61 -22.80
N GLN A 44 -8.64 4.48 -21.47
CA GLN A 44 -9.56 5.22 -20.61
C GLN A 44 -9.01 6.58 -20.19
N ASP A 45 -7.68 6.72 -20.10
CA ASP A 45 -7.01 7.98 -19.82
C ASP A 45 -6.76 8.77 -21.11
N ASP A 46 -6.84 10.09 -21.04
CA ASP A 46 -6.67 10.97 -22.18
C ASP A 46 -5.22 11.47 -22.30
N PRO A 47 -4.48 11.14 -23.37
CA PRO A 47 -3.12 11.66 -23.55
C PRO A 47 -3.02 13.19 -23.66
N GLU A 48 -4.12 13.87 -24.03
CA GLU A 48 -4.15 15.34 -24.11
C GLU A 48 -4.00 16.02 -22.75
N GLU A 49 -4.12 15.28 -21.64
CA GLU A 49 -3.86 15.78 -20.30
C GLU A 49 -2.36 15.95 -19.98
N ILE A 50 -1.47 15.26 -20.73
CA ILE A 50 -0.03 15.21 -20.46
C ILE A 50 0.65 16.59 -20.55
N PRO A 51 0.42 17.43 -21.57
CA PRO A 51 1.08 18.75 -21.65
C PRO A 51 0.74 19.65 -20.45
N GLU A 52 -0.51 19.64 -19.98
CA GLU A 52 -0.91 20.43 -18.81
C GLU A 52 -0.29 19.87 -17.53
N MET A 53 -0.24 18.53 -17.38
CA MET A 53 0.43 17.88 -16.24
C MET A 53 1.93 18.25 -16.20
N TYR A 54 2.60 18.25 -17.33
CA TYR A 54 3.98 18.68 -17.46
C TYR A 54 4.16 20.10 -16.92
N ASN A 55 3.36 21.04 -17.43
CA ASN A 55 3.43 22.45 -17.02
C ASN A 55 3.18 22.64 -15.53
N LEU A 56 2.20 21.91 -14.96
CA LEU A 56 1.90 21.98 -13.52
C LEU A 56 3.07 21.45 -12.67
N ILE A 57 3.70 20.36 -13.06
CA ILE A 57 4.84 19.78 -12.33
C ILE A 57 6.01 20.77 -12.32
N ILE A 58 6.34 21.36 -13.49
CA ILE A 58 7.44 22.31 -13.60
C ILE A 58 7.15 23.60 -12.83
N ASN A 59 6.00 24.23 -13.08
CA ASN A 59 5.67 25.55 -12.52
C ASN A 59 5.53 25.53 -10.99
N LYS A 60 5.00 24.44 -10.43
CA LYS A 60 4.81 24.27 -8.98
C LYS A 60 5.94 23.48 -8.33
N ASN A 61 6.92 23.03 -9.09
CA ASN A 61 8.02 22.18 -8.64
C ASN A 61 7.52 20.95 -7.87
N LEU A 62 6.51 20.25 -8.42
CA LEU A 62 5.90 19.09 -7.78
C LEU A 62 6.79 17.86 -7.94
N ASP A 63 6.77 16.99 -6.94
CA ASP A 63 7.42 15.69 -6.99
C ASP A 63 6.51 14.67 -7.71
N ILE A 64 5.20 14.73 -7.42
CA ILE A 64 4.17 13.89 -8.03
C ILE A 64 2.93 14.72 -8.34
N LEU A 65 2.37 14.52 -9.53
CA LEU A 65 1.03 14.97 -9.90
C LEU A 65 0.15 13.77 -10.25
N SER A 66 -0.87 13.50 -9.43
CA SER A 66 -1.81 12.39 -9.64
C SER A 66 -3.05 12.87 -10.40
N GLY A 67 -3.54 12.10 -11.35
CA GLY A 67 -4.84 12.32 -11.93
C GLY A 67 -5.96 12.02 -10.91
N TRP A 68 -7.05 12.79 -10.97
CA TRP A 68 -8.28 12.54 -10.22
C TRP A 68 -9.46 12.33 -11.15
N LYS A 69 -9.99 11.09 -11.18
CA LYS A 69 -11.18 10.72 -11.96
C LYS A 69 -12.45 11.12 -11.19
N LYS A 70 -12.79 12.43 -11.23
CA LYS A 70 -13.94 12.99 -10.49
C LYS A 70 -15.27 12.38 -10.96
N LYS A 71 -15.45 12.16 -12.27
CA LYS A 71 -16.59 11.44 -12.85
C LYS A 71 -16.11 10.05 -13.28
N ARG A 72 -16.62 9.00 -12.64
CA ARG A 72 -16.33 7.60 -12.98
C ARG A 72 -17.57 6.97 -13.59
N PHE A 73 -17.40 6.30 -14.71
CA PHE A 73 -18.45 5.54 -15.38
C PHE A 73 -18.58 4.09 -14.87
N ASP A 74 -17.88 3.75 -13.80
CA ASP A 74 -17.89 2.43 -13.18
C ASP A 74 -19.11 2.22 -12.26
N PRO A 75 -19.58 0.96 -12.05
CA PRO A 75 -20.69 0.65 -11.14
C PRO A 75 -20.42 1.13 -9.71
N PHE A 76 -21.43 1.80 -9.12
CA PHE A 76 -21.26 2.51 -7.84
C PHE A 76 -20.91 1.57 -6.68
N LEU A 77 -21.70 0.49 -6.48
CA LEU A 77 -21.56 -0.40 -5.31
C LEU A 77 -20.31 -1.26 -5.35
N THR A 78 -19.94 -1.76 -6.54
CA THR A 78 -18.85 -2.75 -6.65
C THR A 78 -17.47 -2.12 -6.82
N LYS A 79 -17.39 -0.86 -7.30
CA LYS A 79 -16.10 -0.21 -7.56
C LYS A 79 -15.95 1.14 -6.88
N ASN A 80 -16.97 2.01 -6.92
CA ASN A 80 -16.83 3.38 -6.43
C ASN A 80 -16.80 3.45 -4.89
N LEU A 81 -17.67 2.70 -4.20
CA LEU A 81 -17.73 2.71 -2.73
C LEU A 81 -16.45 2.13 -2.10
N PRO A 82 -15.95 0.93 -2.48
CA PRO A 82 -14.68 0.43 -1.96
C PRO A 82 -13.50 1.36 -2.24
N SER A 83 -13.46 1.99 -3.43
CA SER A 83 -12.42 2.96 -3.78
C SER A 83 -12.48 4.23 -2.92
N LYS A 84 -13.68 4.72 -2.56
CA LYS A 84 -13.84 5.88 -1.66
C LYS A 84 -13.37 5.57 -0.25
N ILE A 85 -13.72 4.40 0.29
CA ILE A 85 -13.26 3.96 1.62
C ILE A 85 -11.74 3.82 1.63
N PHE A 86 -11.17 3.17 0.62
CA PHE A 86 -9.72 3.05 0.46
C PHE A 86 -9.03 4.42 0.44
N ASN A 87 -9.51 5.36 -0.38
CA ASN A 87 -8.92 6.70 -0.49
C ASN A 87 -9.05 7.49 0.82
N LEU A 88 -10.18 7.35 1.55
CA LEU A 88 -10.35 7.96 2.86
C LEU A 88 -9.34 7.44 3.87
N CYS A 89 -9.19 6.12 3.98
CA CYS A 89 -8.22 5.50 4.87
C CYS A 89 -6.78 5.87 4.49
N ALA A 90 -6.46 5.87 3.19
CA ALA A 90 -5.15 6.29 2.71
C ALA A 90 -4.82 7.75 3.11
N ARG A 91 -5.78 8.66 2.99
CA ARG A 91 -5.63 10.05 3.44
C ARG A 91 -5.42 10.17 4.94
N LEU A 92 -6.24 9.48 5.73
CA LEU A 92 -6.17 9.54 7.20
C LEU A 92 -4.87 8.97 7.75
N THR A 93 -4.35 7.91 7.12
CA THR A 93 -3.15 7.23 7.57
C THR A 93 -1.86 7.87 7.08
N SER A 94 -1.84 8.39 5.84
CA SER A 94 -0.64 8.98 5.24
C SER A 94 -0.54 10.50 5.39
N GLY A 95 -1.65 11.19 5.68
CA GLY A 95 -1.71 12.65 5.69
C GLY A 95 -1.70 13.29 4.29
N ILE A 96 -1.60 12.51 3.21
CA ILE A 96 -1.54 13.00 1.83
C ILE A 96 -2.95 13.36 1.35
N LYS A 97 -3.14 14.58 0.86
CA LYS A 97 -4.45 15.11 0.45
C LYS A 97 -4.77 14.76 -1.01
N LEU A 98 -4.93 13.47 -1.32
CA LEU A 98 -5.39 13.00 -2.64
C LEU A 98 -6.81 12.42 -2.54
N ASN A 99 -7.65 12.69 -3.54
CA ASN A 99 -8.97 12.08 -3.68
C ASN A 99 -8.92 10.74 -4.44
N ASP A 100 -7.88 10.50 -5.24
CA ASP A 100 -7.72 9.28 -6.02
C ASP A 100 -6.28 8.75 -6.03
N PHE A 101 -5.96 7.88 -5.06
CA PHE A 101 -4.67 7.20 -5.01
C PHE A 101 -4.51 6.17 -6.14
N ASN A 102 -5.61 5.62 -6.65
CA ASN A 102 -5.62 4.52 -7.62
C ASN A 102 -5.63 4.97 -9.08
N CYS A 103 -5.56 6.27 -9.36
CA CYS A 103 -5.53 6.75 -10.74
C CYS A 103 -4.30 6.19 -11.48
N GLY A 104 -4.50 5.69 -12.71
CA GLY A 104 -3.43 5.18 -13.57
C GLY A 104 -2.55 6.29 -14.15
N LEU A 105 -3.15 7.46 -14.43
CA LEU A 105 -2.43 8.60 -14.97
C LEU A 105 -1.75 9.39 -13.85
N LYS A 106 -0.42 9.39 -13.84
CA LYS A 106 0.41 10.11 -12.88
C LYS A 106 1.68 10.63 -13.54
N GLY A 107 2.10 11.83 -13.16
CA GLY A 107 3.38 12.41 -13.53
C GLY A 107 4.34 12.48 -12.35
N TYR A 108 5.60 12.26 -12.59
CA TYR A 108 6.65 12.20 -11.57
C TYR A 108 7.92 12.93 -12.06
N LYS A 109 8.67 13.52 -11.15
CA LYS A 109 10.07 13.78 -11.42
C LYS A 109 10.84 12.45 -11.53
N ASN A 110 11.85 12.39 -12.39
CA ASN A 110 12.66 11.18 -12.58
C ASN A 110 13.28 10.69 -11.26
N GLU A 111 13.81 11.59 -10.45
CA GLU A 111 14.40 11.26 -9.15
C GLU A 111 13.44 10.51 -8.22
N VAL A 112 12.15 10.82 -8.25
CA VAL A 112 11.14 10.14 -7.41
C VAL A 112 11.05 8.66 -7.77
N VAL A 113 10.85 8.36 -9.06
CA VAL A 113 10.65 6.98 -9.52
C VAL A 113 11.94 6.14 -9.46
N LYS A 114 13.11 6.79 -9.46
CA LYS A 114 14.40 6.10 -9.30
C LYS A 114 14.70 5.75 -7.84
N ASN A 115 14.12 6.47 -6.88
CA ASN A 115 14.39 6.27 -5.46
C ASN A 115 13.31 5.43 -4.74
N ILE A 116 12.15 5.18 -5.35
CA ILE A 116 11.12 4.34 -4.75
C ILE A 116 11.15 2.92 -5.32
N ASN A 117 10.99 1.95 -4.43
CA ASN A 117 10.87 0.54 -4.81
C ASN A 117 9.40 0.12 -4.83
N VAL A 118 8.91 -0.33 -5.99
CA VAL A 118 7.54 -0.76 -6.19
C VAL A 118 7.49 -2.21 -6.62
N TYR A 119 6.87 -3.07 -5.80
CA TYR A 119 6.72 -4.50 -6.06
C TYR A 119 5.33 -4.99 -5.59
N GLY A 120 4.94 -6.20 -5.96
CA GLY A 120 3.64 -6.77 -5.59
C GLY A 120 2.46 -5.88 -6.00
N GLU A 121 1.59 -5.52 -5.05
CA GLU A 121 0.45 -4.62 -5.27
C GLU A 121 0.75 -3.16 -4.89
N MET A 122 2.03 -2.80 -4.65
CA MET A 122 2.42 -1.47 -4.15
C MET A 122 2.19 -0.33 -5.14
N HIS A 123 1.85 -0.62 -6.40
CA HIS A 123 1.52 0.42 -7.40
C HIS A 123 0.40 1.38 -6.95
N ARG A 124 -0.43 0.98 -5.97
CA ARG A 124 -1.49 1.82 -5.38
C ARG A 124 -0.96 2.79 -4.34
N TYR A 125 0.21 2.50 -3.78
CA TYR A 125 0.81 3.22 -2.65
C TYR A 125 1.95 4.14 -3.07
N ILE A 126 2.18 4.33 -4.36
CA ILE A 126 3.29 5.15 -4.89
C ILE A 126 3.38 6.52 -4.22
N PRO A 127 2.29 7.31 -4.02
CA PRO A 127 2.38 8.59 -3.33
C PRO A 127 2.85 8.44 -1.87
N ILE A 128 2.46 7.37 -1.19
CA ILE A 128 2.85 7.09 0.20
C ILE A 128 4.33 6.68 0.26
N LEU A 129 4.76 5.80 -0.65
CA LEU A 129 6.16 5.38 -0.75
C LEU A 129 7.06 6.57 -1.03
N ALA A 130 6.68 7.45 -1.95
CA ALA A 130 7.41 8.66 -2.27
C ALA A 130 7.48 9.63 -1.07
N SER A 131 6.37 9.84 -0.35
CA SER A 131 6.35 10.67 0.86
C SER A 131 7.26 10.09 1.96
N ASN A 132 7.33 8.77 2.11
CA ASN A 132 8.24 8.11 3.05
C ASN A 132 9.72 8.32 2.69
N GLU A 133 10.03 8.54 1.41
CA GLU A 133 11.39 8.90 0.95
C GLU A 133 11.65 10.42 0.94
N GLY A 134 10.68 11.23 1.41
CA GLY A 134 10.83 12.68 1.56
C GLY A 134 10.23 13.52 0.42
N TYR A 135 9.64 12.89 -0.60
CA TYR A 135 8.98 13.57 -1.72
C TYR A 135 7.55 13.95 -1.34
N ASN A 136 7.37 15.16 -0.80
CA ASN A 136 6.10 15.58 -0.19
C ASN A 136 5.29 16.58 -1.03
N LYS A 137 5.85 17.08 -2.15
CA LYS A 137 5.14 17.99 -3.06
C LYS A 137 4.24 17.20 -3.99
N ILE A 138 3.14 16.69 -3.42
CA ILE A 138 2.18 15.81 -4.10
C ILE A 138 0.86 16.55 -4.25
N GLU A 139 0.43 16.73 -5.50
CA GLU A 139 -0.87 17.33 -5.82
C GLU A 139 -1.70 16.42 -6.74
N GLU A 140 -2.96 16.78 -6.91
CA GLU A 140 -3.84 16.10 -7.88
C GLU A 140 -4.44 17.11 -8.88
N LYS A 141 -4.75 16.59 -10.07
CA LYS A 141 -5.43 17.31 -11.15
C LYS A 141 -6.66 16.51 -11.57
N VAL A 142 -7.79 17.19 -11.68
CA VAL A 142 -9.00 16.55 -12.29
C VAL A 142 -8.70 16.24 -13.75
N ILE A 143 -8.87 14.97 -14.14
CA ILE A 143 -8.64 14.50 -15.51
C ILE A 143 -9.93 14.00 -16.14
N LYS A 144 -9.98 14.06 -17.46
CA LYS A 144 -11.04 13.43 -18.25
C LYS A 144 -10.86 11.91 -18.21
N HIS A 145 -11.95 11.19 -17.99
CA HIS A 145 -11.98 9.73 -18.02
C HIS A 145 -12.98 9.25 -19.04
N ARG A 146 -12.53 8.37 -19.92
CA ARG A 146 -13.37 7.80 -20.99
C ARG A 146 -13.93 6.44 -20.57
N PRO A 147 -15.14 6.07 -21.00
CA PRO A 147 -15.65 4.71 -20.79
C PRO A 147 -14.76 3.71 -21.54
N ARG A 148 -14.61 2.52 -20.94
CA ARG A 148 -13.80 1.45 -21.53
C ARG A 148 -14.40 1.01 -22.90
N LYS A 149 -13.56 1.02 -23.92
CA LYS A 149 -13.98 0.60 -25.28
C LYS A 149 -13.71 -0.89 -25.53
N TYR A 150 -12.65 -1.45 -24.95
CA TYR A 150 -12.18 -2.81 -25.19
C TYR A 150 -11.90 -3.56 -23.90
N GLY A 151 -12.08 -4.89 -23.92
CA GLY A 151 -11.78 -5.79 -22.82
C GLY A 151 -12.88 -5.86 -21.76
N GLN A 152 -12.88 -6.98 -21.00
CA GLN A 152 -13.77 -7.19 -19.87
C GLN A 152 -13.02 -6.97 -18.55
N THR A 153 -13.71 -6.48 -17.53
CA THR A 153 -13.15 -6.37 -16.19
C THR A 153 -12.93 -7.75 -15.58
N LYS A 154 -11.68 -8.10 -15.28
CA LYS A 154 -11.31 -9.38 -14.66
C LYS A 154 -11.52 -9.41 -13.12
N PHE A 155 -12.31 -8.50 -12.56
CA PHE A 155 -12.43 -8.34 -11.11
C PHE A 155 -13.67 -9.02 -10.56
N GLY A 156 -13.47 -10.05 -9.72
CA GLY A 156 -14.50 -10.80 -9.00
C GLY A 156 -14.70 -10.34 -7.54
N MET A 157 -15.47 -11.13 -6.75
CA MET A 157 -15.79 -10.93 -5.31
C MET A 157 -14.56 -10.89 -4.38
N SER A 158 -13.43 -11.47 -4.79
CA SER A 158 -12.13 -11.40 -4.08
C SER A 158 -11.64 -9.97 -3.79
N ARG A 159 -12.26 -8.95 -4.41
CA ARG A 159 -11.89 -7.55 -4.23
C ARG A 159 -12.17 -7.02 -2.81
N PHE A 160 -13.16 -7.58 -2.11
CA PHE A 160 -13.46 -7.15 -0.73
C PHE A 160 -12.38 -7.58 0.26
N SER A 161 -11.93 -8.83 0.17
CA SER A 161 -10.84 -9.33 1.01
C SER A 161 -9.51 -8.61 0.72
N HIS A 162 -9.19 -8.40 -0.57
CA HIS A 162 -8.01 -7.63 -0.97
C HIS A 162 -8.12 -6.17 -0.52
N GLY A 163 -9.32 -5.55 -0.59
CA GLY A 163 -9.52 -4.18 -0.13
C GLY A 163 -9.25 -3.99 1.37
N PHE A 164 -9.65 -4.94 2.21
CA PHE A 164 -9.34 -4.92 3.64
C PHE A 164 -7.84 -5.08 3.91
N LEU A 165 -7.20 -6.06 3.27
CA LEU A 165 -5.75 -6.25 3.38
C LEU A 165 -4.96 -5.04 2.87
N ASP A 166 -5.45 -4.40 1.80
CA ASP A 166 -4.88 -3.16 1.29
C ASP A 166 -4.93 -2.03 2.34
N LEU A 167 -6.03 -1.89 3.09
CA LEU A 167 -6.15 -0.89 4.16
C LEU A 167 -5.16 -1.16 5.30
N VAL A 168 -5.05 -2.40 5.74
CA VAL A 168 -4.06 -2.81 6.76
C VAL A 168 -2.65 -2.53 6.27
N THR A 169 -2.36 -2.84 5.01
CA THR A 169 -1.06 -2.60 4.39
C THR A 169 -0.72 -1.11 4.35
N ILE A 170 -1.67 -0.25 3.94
CA ILE A 170 -1.46 1.21 3.95
C ILE A 170 -1.16 1.71 5.36
N TRP A 171 -1.98 1.32 6.32
CA TRP A 171 -1.80 1.73 7.70
C TRP A 171 -0.42 1.32 8.23
N PHE A 172 -0.03 0.06 7.99
CA PHE A 172 1.26 -0.46 8.42
C PHE A 172 2.43 0.25 7.73
N LEU A 173 2.40 0.38 6.40
CA LEU A 173 3.47 1.05 5.64
C LEU A 173 3.60 2.54 5.99
N SER A 174 2.48 3.24 6.18
CA SER A 174 2.50 4.66 6.55
C SER A 174 3.09 4.91 7.93
N ARG A 175 2.87 3.99 8.88
CA ARG A 175 3.29 4.16 10.28
C ARG A 175 4.60 3.48 10.61
N PHE A 176 4.83 2.30 10.05
CA PHE A 176 5.92 1.39 10.44
C PHE A 176 6.81 0.95 9.27
N GLY A 177 6.60 1.45 8.05
CA GLY A 177 7.33 1.00 6.86
C GLY A 177 8.85 1.07 6.97
N LYS A 178 9.38 2.08 7.70
CA LYS A 178 10.82 2.20 7.97
C LYS A 178 11.28 1.57 9.31
N ARG A 179 10.35 1.17 10.18
CA ARG A 179 10.64 0.65 11.52
C ARG A 179 9.65 -0.44 11.94
N PRO A 180 9.57 -1.58 11.21
CA PRO A 180 8.64 -2.66 11.51
C PRO A 180 8.84 -3.24 12.91
N MET A 181 10.09 -3.26 13.40
CA MET A 181 10.42 -3.70 14.75
C MET A 181 9.70 -2.91 15.87
N HIS A 182 9.38 -1.63 15.66
CA HIS A 182 8.62 -0.88 16.68
C HIS A 182 7.20 -1.41 16.84
N PHE A 183 6.58 -1.92 15.77
CA PHE A 183 5.26 -2.52 15.82
C PHE A 183 5.28 -3.91 16.44
N PHE A 184 6.08 -4.80 15.88
CA PHE A 184 6.16 -6.19 16.35
C PHE A 184 6.77 -6.28 17.75
N GLY A 185 7.82 -5.52 18.03
CA GLY A 185 8.45 -5.48 19.34
C GLY A 185 7.53 -4.95 20.43
N ALA A 186 6.71 -3.91 20.14
CA ALA A 186 5.75 -3.40 21.13
C ALA A 186 4.66 -4.43 21.44
N ILE A 187 4.11 -5.09 20.43
CA ILE A 187 3.12 -6.17 20.60
C ILE A 187 3.76 -7.35 21.37
N GLY A 188 4.96 -7.77 20.96
CA GLY A 188 5.69 -8.85 21.62
C GLY A 188 5.97 -8.57 23.08
N ALA A 189 6.45 -7.37 23.42
CA ALA A 189 6.68 -6.94 24.80
C ALA A 189 5.38 -6.93 25.62
N LEU A 190 4.29 -6.40 25.06
CA LEU A 190 2.99 -6.41 25.72
C LEU A 190 2.49 -7.83 26.01
N MET A 191 2.61 -8.74 25.04
CA MET A 191 2.24 -10.14 25.22
C MET A 191 3.11 -10.84 26.28
N LEU A 192 4.43 -10.57 26.29
CA LEU A 192 5.33 -11.10 27.31
C LEU A 192 4.93 -10.63 28.71
N ILE A 193 4.63 -9.34 28.87
CA ILE A 193 4.19 -8.77 30.16
C ILE A 193 2.88 -9.43 30.61
N ILE A 194 1.89 -9.52 29.73
CA ILE A 194 0.59 -10.13 30.04
C ILE A 194 0.78 -11.62 30.43
N GLY A 195 1.51 -12.38 29.63
CA GLY A 195 1.78 -13.78 29.91
C GLY A 195 2.52 -13.98 31.25
N PHE A 196 3.52 -13.14 31.53
CA PHE A 196 4.25 -13.16 32.79
C PHE A 196 3.35 -12.82 34.00
N MET A 197 2.47 -11.84 33.87
CA MET A 197 1.50 -11.48 34.92
C MET A 197 0.56 -12.64 35.24
N PHE A 198 0.08 -13.37 34.22
CA PHE A 198 -0.71 -14.59 34.43
C PHE A 198 0.10 -15.70 35.13
N ALA A 199 1.34 -15.91 34.72
CA ALA A 199 2.23 -16.88 35.37
C ALA A 199 2.46 -16.55 36.83
N LEU A 200 2.73 -15.28 37.11
CA LEU A 200 2.94 -14.77 38.46
C LEU A 200 1.70 -14.96 39.35
N TYR A 201 0.51 -14.60 38.79
CA TYR A 201 -0.77 -14.82 39.49
C TYR A 201 -0.99 -16.30 39.83
N LEU A 202 -0.76 -17.21 38.89
CA LEU A 202 -0.89 -18.65 39.15
C LEU A 202 0.11 -19.16 40.18
N GLY A 203 1.32 -18.63 40.17
CA GLY A 203 2.31 -18.96 41.19
C GLY A 203 1.89 -18.50 42.61
N ILE A 204 1.44 -17.27 42.74
CA ILE A 204 0.94 -16.69 43.99
C ILE A 204 -0.29 -17.48 44.47
N ASP A 205 -1.25 -17.74 43.59
CA ASP A 205 -2.45 -18.52 43.92
C ASP A 205 -2.09 -19.91 44.45
N LYS A 206 -1.14 -20.61 43.83
CA LYS A 206 -0.74 -21.95 44.23
C LYS A 206 0.04 -21.97 45.54
N ILE A 207 0.88 -20.93 45.82
CA ILE A 207 1.74 -20.92 46.99
C ILE A 207 0.99 -20.37 48.23
N TYR A 208 0.21 -19.31 48.06
CA TYR A 208 -0.35 -18.54 49.19
C TYR A 208 -1.86 -18.66 49.35
N LEU A 209 -2.64 -18.71 48.22
CA LEU A 209 -4.08 -18.66 48.27
C LEU A 209 -4.73 -20.04 48.34
N ASN A 210 -4.29 -20.97 47.47
CA ASN A 210 -4.86 -22.30 47.30
C ASN A 210 -3.77 -23.38 47.23
N PRO A 211 -2.97 -23.64 48.31
CA PRO A 211 -1.87 -24.61 48.26
C PRO A 211 -2.31 -26.02 47.93
N GLU A 212 -3.48 -26.47 48.41
CA GLU A 212 -4.05 -27.79 48.19
C GLU A 212 -4.95 -27.85 46.93
N GLY A 213 -5.10 -26.73 46.23
CA GLY A 213 -5.88 -26.65 45.01
C GLY A 213 -5.27 -27.44 43.84
N ARG A 214 -5.95 -27.41 42.67
CA ARG A 214 -5.49 -28.07 41.42
C ARG A 214 -4.05 -27.69 41.09
N LEU A 215 -3.35 -28.56 40.37
CA LEU A 215 -2.03 -28.28 39.85
C LEU A 215 -2.09 -27.08 38.87
N ILE A 216 -1.04 -26.29 38.82
CA ILE A 216 -0.92 -25.12 37.92
C ILE A 216 -1.13 -25.59 36.47
N THR A 217 -0.59 -26.75 36.10
CA THR A 217 -0.71 -27.37 34.76
C THR A 217 -2.11 -27.86 34.40
N GLU A 218 -3.01 -28.02 35.38
CA GLU A 218 -4.41 -28.39 35.15
C GLU A 218 -5.31 -27.18 34.91
N LYS A 219 -4.77 -25.97 35.14
CA LYS A 219 -5.53 -24.71 34.96
C LYS A 219 -5.39 -24.21 33.50
N PRO A 220 -6.51 -23.88 32.82
CA PRO A 220 -6.46 -23.32 31.47
C PRO A 220 -5.60 -22.07 31.36
N GLU A 221 -5.56 -21.25 32.41
CA GLU A 221 -4.78 -20.01 32.49
C GLU A 221 -3.26 -20.24 32.33
N PHE A 222 -2.77 -21.42 32.72
CA PHE A 222 -1.38 -21.81 32.52
C PHE A 222 -1.03 -21.88 31.03
N PHE A 223 -1.88 -22.54 30.24
CA PHE A 223 -1.66 -22.65 28.81
C PHE A 223 -1.80 -21.30 28.10
N ILE A 224 -2.72 -20.44 28.55
CA ILE A 224 -2.87 -19.08 28.05
C ILE A 224 -1.60 -18.29 28.31
N SER A 225 -1.09 -18.33 29.56
CA SER A 225 0.16 -17.67 29.95
C SER A 225 1.33 -18.14 29.08
N LEU A 226 1.55 -19.45 29.00
CA LEU A 226 2.66 -20.04 28.25
C LEU A 226 2.59 -19.68 26.76
N THR A 227 1.41 -19.86 26.15
CA THR A 227 1.21 -19.54 24.72
C THR A 227 1.43 -18.06 24.44
N THR A 228 0.91 -17.17 25.31
CA THR A 228 1.08 -15.73 25.15
C THR A 228 2.54 -15.32 25.27
N MET A 229 3.32 -15.92 26.19
CA MET A 229 4.76 -15.66 26.31
C MET A 229 5.54 -16.16 25.09
N ILE A 230 5.24 -17.37 24.59
CA ILE A 230 5.90 -17.92 23.38
C ILE A 230 5.61 -17.03 22.17
N LEU A 231 4.34 -16.70 21.93
CA LEU A 231 3.98 -15.80 20.81
C LEU A 231 4.60 -14.42 21.00
N GLY A 232 4.61 -13.89 22.22
CA GLY A 232 5.24 -12.61 22.54
C GLY A 232 6.72 -12.58 22.22
N SER A 233 7.46 -13.65 22.55
CA SER A 233 8.88 -13.77 22.20
C SER A 233 9.11 -13.85 20.69
N GLN A 234 8.24 -14.55 19.96
CA GLN A 234 8.32 -14.63 18.50
C GLN A 234 8.07 -13.28 17.83
N PHE A 235 7.02 -12.54 18.27
CA PHE A 235 6.76 -11.19 17.77
C PHE A 235 7.87 -10.19 18.12
N PHE A 236 8.52 -10.37 19.26
CA PHE A 236 9.61 -9.48 19.69
C PHE A 236 10.87 -9.65 18.83
N VAL A 237 11.12 -10.84 18.30
CA VAL A 237 12.31 -11.17 17.48
C VAL A 237 12.03 -11.02 15.98
N ALA A 238 10.75 -10.95 15.54
CA ALA A 238 10.36 -10.81 14.14
C ALA A 238 10.72 -9.44 13.55
#